data_80b01d9186a54ff3b064a68cde6bc548
#
_entry.id   80b01d9186a54ff3b064a68cde6bc548
#
_cell.length_a   1.000
_cell.length_b   1.000
_cell.length_c   1.000
_cell.angle_alpha   90.00
_cell.angle_beta   90.00
_cell.angle_gamma   90.00
#
_symmetry.space_group_name_H-M   'P 1'
#
loop_
_entity.id
_entity.type
_entity.pdbx_description
1 polymer ?
#
loop_
_entity_poly.entity_id
_entity_poly.type
_entity_poly.pdbx_seq_one_letter_code
_entity_poly.pdbx_strand_id
1 'polypeptide(L)'
;FGDNSDAELDYDTSYVYTFVSAFGEEGPPSPASTVITTDDNMTVAISGLETSTAKSNTNLTKKRIYRSNTGSNTTQFQFVAELALSATTYTDTSKNSELAEVIPSTTWIAPPDDDTSLYPDGPMKGLCALPGGVFAGFTGKRICFSEPFLPHAWPANYRLAIEEEIVGMKVVSNGILVTTKSVPYLVTGSGPDTMTAIRIESSQANLNKRSIVDMGPFVIYASPDGLIAAEGTTVRNLTEGIITPSQWQANYYPATITGFLWEQRYVGFYNTGSGFGGFIFDPRVGDGTSFVDLDASGLIRGGHTDPDDSQLYLIISNTIKKFQGSGTNLTFNWKSKEYVMPKPISMGFVKVEAESYPVRVKVYGDGSVIYNASIATSGSVFAVTGTTPSFSSTSIPEPILRLPASVHKTFAVEVEGATIVNEICVGESIDELRGI
;
A
#
# COMPACT_ATOMS: atom_id res chain seq x y z
N PHE A 1 19.51 -70.64 -35.67
CA PHE A 1 19.31 -69.21 -36.03
C PHE A 1 18.14 -68.73 -35.24
N GLY A 2 18.40 -68.11 -34.08
CA GLY A 2 17.38 -67.33 -33.39
C GLY A 2 17.05 -66.13 -34.26
N ASP A 3 15.78 -66.01 -34.59
CA ASP A 3 15.23 -64.84 -35.21
C ASP A 3 15.39 -63.67 -34.20
N ASN A 4 16.37 -62.81 -34.43
CA ASN A 4 16.62 -61.61 -33.61
C ASN A 4 15.80 -60.48 -34.24
N SER A 5 14.52 -60.73 -34.55
CA SER A 5 13.61 -59.77 -35.11
C SER A 5 13.06 -58.77 -34.09
N ASP A 6 13.37 -58.94 -32.84
CA ASP A 6 13.12 -58.03 -31.74
C ASP A 6 14.39 -57.38 -31.21
N ALA A 7 15.20 -56.79 -32.11
CA ALA A 7 16.17 -55.80 -31.66
C ALA A 7 15.37 -54.60 -31.13
N GLU A 8 15.04 -54.64 -29.87
CA GLU A 8 14.53 -53.45 -29.16
C GLU A 8 15.56 -52.35 -29.36
N LEU A 9 15.07 -51.18 -29.78
CA LEU A 9 15.93 -50.05 -30.05
C LEU A 9 16.45 -49.55 -28.71
N ASP A 10 17.76 -49.62 -28.54
CA ASP A 10 18.44 -48.92 -27.41
C ASP A 10 18.15 -47.44 -27.48
N TYR A 11 17.82 -46.86 -26.33
CA TYR A 11 17.60 -45.40 -26.20
C TYR A 11 18.34 -44.88 -24.99
N ASP A 12 18.79 -43.61 -25.12
CA ASP A 12 19.47 -42.92 -24.04
C ASP A 12 18.43 -42.33 -23.06
N THR A 13 18.62 -42.63 -21.78
CA THR A 13 17.69 -42.32 -20.72
C THR A 13 18.42 -41.61 -19.56
N SER A 14 17.74 -40.61 -18.97
CA SER A 14 18.12 -39.97 -17.72
C SER A 14 16.90 -39.78 -16.81
N TYR A 15 17.14 -39.64 -15.53
CA TYR A 15 16.10 -39.48 -14.52
C TYR A 15 16.23 -38.18 -13.79
N VAL A 16 15.08 -37.58 -13.42
CA VAL A 16 14.96 -36.51 -12.48
C VAL A 16 13.88 -36.85 -11.44
N TYR A 17 13.94 -36.25 -10.27
CA TYR A 17 12.85 -36.35 -9.30
C TYR A 17 12.47 -34.98 -8.82
N THR A 18 11.23 -34.84 -8.36
CA THR A 18 10.68 -33.66 -7.74
C THR A 18 10.25 -33.97 -6.31
N PHE A 19 10.16 -32.94 -5.46
CA PHE A 19 9.52 -33.05 -4.16
C PHE A 19 8.09 -32.55 -4.23
N VAL A 20 7.20 -33.19 -3.47
CA VAL A 20 5.78 -32.84 -3.39
C VAL A 20 5.40 -32.57 -1.94
N SER A 21 4.75 -31.44 -1.67
CA SER A 21 4.24 -31.07 -0.37
C SER A 21 2.97 -31.85 0.01
N ALA A 22 2.57 -31.77 1.29
CA ALA A 22 1.29 -32.33 1.76
C ALA A 22 0.05 -31.69 1.09
N PHE A 23 0.22 -30.52 0.48
CA PHE A 23 -0.83 -29.81 -0.26
C PHE A 23 -0.86 -30.16 -1.75
N GLY A 24 0.02 -31.08 -2.21
CA GLY A 24 0.12 -31.44 -3.62
C GLY A 24 0.95 -30.47 -4.48
N GLU A 25 1.62 -29.52 -3.86
CA GLU A 25 2.50 -28.59 -4.55
C GLU A 25 3.79 -29.29 -4.96
N GLU A 26 4.10 -29.27 -6.25
CA GLU A 26 5.29 -29.90 -6.81
C GLU A 26 6.38 -28.87 -7.07
N GLY A 27 7.59 -29.17 -6.61
CA GLY A 27 8.76 -28.30 -6.76
C GLY A 27 9.50 -28.52 -8.08
N PRO A 28 10.58 -27.78 -8.33
CA PRO A 28 11.41 -27.97 -9.52
C PRO A 28 12.10 -29.34 -9.50
N PRO A 29 12.48 -29.88 -10.69
CA PRO A 29 13.21 -31.13 -10.78
C PRO A 29 14.63 -31.01 -10.19
N SER A 30 15.13 -32.14 -9.70
CA SER A 30 16.55 -32.32 -9.37
C SER A 30 17.41 -32.15 -10.64
N PRO A 31 18.74 -31.97 -10.49
CA PRO A 31 19.64 -32.20 -11.60
C PRO A 31 19.39 -33.57 -12.19
N ALA A 32 19.52 -33.68 -13.51
CA ALA A 32 19.36 -34.96 -14.22
C ALA A 32 20.47 -35.94 -13.81
N SER A 33 20.11 -37.22 -13.74
CA SER A 33 21.10 -38.30 -13.58
C SER A 33 22.06 -38.33 -14.75
N THR A 34 23.14 -39.09 -14.63
CA THR A 34 23.93 -39.51 -15.81
C THR A 34 23.05 -40.24 -16.79
N VAL A 35 23.31 -40.02 -18.07
CA VAL A 35 22.64 -40.74 -19.16
C VAL A 35 23.08 -42.21 -19.16
N ILE A 36 22.13 -43.08 -19.28
CA ILE A 36 22.35 -44.54 -19.44
C ILE A 36 21.64 -45.02 -20.71
N THR A 37 22.19 -46.00 -21.39
CA THR A 37 21.53 -46.64 -22.51
C THR A 37 20.67 -47.79 -22.00
N THR A 38 19.40 -47.82 -22.35
CA THR A 38 18.39 -48.78 -21.89
C THR A 38 17.53 -49.26 -23.04
N ASP A 39 16.82 -50.35 -22.84
CA ASP A 39 15.73 -50.84 -23.67
C ASP A 39 14.46 -51.10 -22.84
N ASP A 40 13.35 -51.45 -23.45
CA ASP A 40 12.07 -51.70 -22.80
C ASP A 40 12.02 -52.96 -21.90
N ASN A 41 13.03 -53.82 -21.95
CA ASN A 41 13.14 -55.03 -21.12
C ASN A 41 14.11 -54.84 -19.96
N MET A 42 14.85 -53.73 -19.90
CA MET A 42 15.80 -53.46 -18.83
C MET A 42 15.10 -52.98 -17.56
N THR A 43 15.66 -53.41 -16.43
CA THR A 43 15.32 -52.91 -15.10
C THR A 43 16.38 -51.92 -14.63
N VAL A 44 15.97 -50.68 -14.32
CA VAL A 44 16.90 -49.64 -13.87
C VAL A 44 16.79 -49.43 -12.39
N ALA A 45 17.89 -49.62 -11.66
CA ALA A 45 17.98 -49.34 -10.23
C ALA A 45 18.41 -47.89 -10.01
N ILE A 46 17.53 -47.06 -9.42
CA ILE A 46 17.77 -45.69 -9.08
C ILE A 46 18.14 -45.62 -7.60
N SER A 47 19.19 -44.90 -7.25
CA SER A 47 19.64 -44.68 -5.86
C SER A 47 20.07 -43.24 -5.63
N GLY A 48 20.28 -42.88 -4.35
CA GLY A 48 20.71 -41.56 -4.00
C GLY A 48 19.59 -40.51 -4.02
N LEU A 49 18.31 -40.95 -3.93
CA LEU A 49 17.18 -40.01 -3.79
C LEU A 49 17.23 -39.32 -2.45
N GLU A 50 17.30 -38.00 -2.45
CA GLU A 50 17.32 -37.21 -1.21
C GLU A 50 15.99 -37.31 -0.45
N THR A 51 16.05 -37.24 0.88
CA THR A 51 14.89 -37.33 1.77
C THR A 51 14.44 -35.96 2.32
N SER A 52 15.20 -34.92 2.01
CA SER A 52 14.90 -33.55 2.45
C SER A 52 15.50 -32.55 1.46
N THR A 53 15.02 -31.34 1.51
CA THR A 53 15.64 -30.18 0.86
C THR A 53 16.55 -29.45 1.86
N ALA A 54 17.40 -28.56 1.36
CA ALA A 54 18.22 -27.67 2.20
C ALA A 54 17.38 -26.72 3.08
N LYS A 55 16.10 -26.55 2.75
CA LYS A 55 15.17 -25.67 3.49
C LYS A 55 14.27 -26.47 4.43
N SER A 56 14.19 -26.05 5.67
CA SER A 56 13.25 -26.56 6.66
C SER A 56 11.84 -26.00 6.44
N ASN A 57 10.82 -26.66 7.01
CA ASN A 57 9.41 -26.21 7.01
C ASN A 57 8.72 -26.18 5.64
N THR A 58 9.15 -27.02 4.70
CA THR A 58 8.55 -27.13 3.37
C THR A 58 7.37 -28.11 3.30
N ASN A 59 7.05 -28.80 4.42
CA ASN A 59 5.94 -29.76 4.54
C ASN A 59 5.93 -30.83 3.43
N LEU A 60 7.11 -31.33 3.06
CA LEU A 60 7.26 -32.35 2.02
C LEU A 60 6.79 -33.70 2.52
N THR A 61 6.12 -34.46 1.69
CA THR A 61 5.56 -35.78 1.99
C THR A 61 5.93 -36.85 0.98
N LYS A 62 6.12 -36.46 -0.28
CA LYS A 62 6.34 -37.37 -1.38
C LYS A 62 7.43 -36.91 -2.32
N LYS A 63 7.83 -37.80 -3.22
CA LYS A 63 8.67 -37.57 -4.39
C LYS A 63 7.99 -38.14 -5.62
N ARG A 64 8.20 -37.52 -6.77
CA ARG A 64 7.83 -38.06 -8.08
C ARG A 64 9.07 -38.27 -8.90
N ILE A 65 9.16 -39.43 -9.56
CA ILE A 65 10.25 -39.77 -10.47
C ILE A 65 9.78 -39.60 -11.90
N TYR A 66 10.64 -39.01 -12.70
CA TYR A 66 10.43 -38.80 -14.11
C TYR A 66 11.61 -39.32 -14.90
N ARG A 67 11.34 -39.90 -16.06
CA ARG A 67 12.32 -40.45 -17.00
C ARG A 67 12.26 -39.68 -18.32
N SER A 68 13.43 -39.40 -18.91
CA SER A 68 13.49 -38.85 -20.26
C SER A 68 12.93 -39.83 -21.28
N ASN A 69 12.04 -39.35 -22.12
CA ASN A 69 11.49 -40.07 -23.23
C ASN A 69 11.62 -39.22 -24.50
N THR A 70 12.22 -39.80 -25.54
CA THR A 70 12.45 -39.10 -26.79
C THR A 70 11.29 -39.37 -27.72
N GLY A 71 10.41 -38.38 -27.86
CA GLY A 71 9.35 -38.37 -28.84
C GLY A 71 9.84 -37.90 -30.23
N SER A 72 8.93 -37.84 -31.20
CA SER A 72 9.25 -37.42 -32.57
C SER A 72 9.76 -35.98 -32.69
N ASN A 73 9.50 -35.11 -31.69
CA ASN A 73 9.83 -33.71 -31.76
C ASN A 73 10.84 -33.24 -30.69
N THR A 74 10.77 -33.78 -29.46
CA THR A 74 11.63 -33.36 -28.33
C THR A 74 11.78 -34.47 -27.31
N THR A 75 12.90 -34.47 -26.55
CA THR A 75 13.06 -35.28 -25.35
C THR A 75 12.34 -34.57 -24.19
N GLN A 76 11.46 -35.28 -23.50
CA GLN A 76 10.70 -34.78 -22.36
C GLN A 76 10.83 -35.74 -21.18
N PHE A 77 10.77 -35.22 -19.95
CA PHE A 77 10.68 -36.06 -18.77
C PHE A 77 9.22 -36.44 -18.52
N GLN A 78 8.93 -37.72 -18.47
CA GLN A 78 7.60 -38.27 -18.23
C GLN A 78 7.51 -38.99 -16.89
N PHE A 79 6.36 -38.97 -16.27
CA PHE A 79 6.09 -39.54 -14.95
C PHE A 79 6.25 -41.05 -14.96
N VAL A 80 7.00 -41.57 -13.98
CA VAL A 80 7.24 -42.99 -13.73
C VAL A 80 6.53 -43.46 -12.47
N ALA A 81 6.80 -42.80 -11.32
CA ALA A 81 6.28 -43.25 -10.04
C ALA A 81 6.22 -42.13 -8.98
N GLU A 82 5.29 -42.26 -8.04
CA GLU A 82 5.23 -41.47 -6.83
C GLU A 82 5.68 -42.29 -5.63
N LEU A 83 6.61 -41.78 -4.85
CA LEU A 83 7.23 -42.44 -3.70
C LEU A 83 7.01 -41.67 -2.40
N ALA A 84 7.07 -42.37 -1.28
CA ALA A 84 7.18 -41.71 0.01
C ALA A 84 8.47 -40.87 0.12
N LEU A 85 8.45 -39.76 0.85
CA LEU A 85 9.62 -38.90 1.04
C LEU A 85 10.84 -39.67 1.58
N SER A 86 10.63 -40.68 2.43
CA SER A 86 11.68 -41.51 3.04
C SER A 86 12.37 -42.47 2.10
N ALA A 87 11.84 -42.70 0.88
CA ALA A 87 12.44 -43.60 -0.08
C ALA A 87 13.77 -43.04 -0.59
N THR A 88 14.84 -43.82 -0.54
CA THR A 88 16.18 -43.48 -1.06
C THR A 88 16.54 -44.19 -2.34
N THR A 89 15.74 -45.19 -2.72
CA THR A 89 15.92 -46.02 -3.91
C THR A 89 14.59 -46.30 -4.60
N TYR A 90 14.65 -46.60 -5.89
CA TYR A 90 13.51 -47.05 -6.66
C TYR A 90 14.01 -47.97 -7.79
N THR A 91 13.22 -48.95 -8.18
CA THR A 91 13.51 -49.81 -9.32
C THR A 91 12.48 -49.56 -10.41
N ASP A 92 12.91 -49.00 -11.55
CA ASP A 92 12.06 -48.75 -12.69
C ASP A 92 12.03 -49.99 -13.60
N THR A 93 10.84 -50.50 -13.82
CA THR A 93 10.54 -51.62 -14.74
C THR A 93 9.55 -51.20 -15.82
N SER A 94 9.24 -49.91 -15.91
CA SER A 94 8.21 -49.38 -16.83
C SER A 94 8.75 -49.31 -18.25
N LYS A 95 7.93 -49.71 -19.22
CA LYS A 95 8.21 -49.50 -20.65
C LYS A 95 8.02 -48.05 -21.03
N ASN A 96 8.62 -47.58 -22.12
CA ASN A 96 8.43 -46.23 -22.62
C ASN A 96 6.96 -45.91 -22.96
N SER A 97 6.20 -46.90 -23.38
CA SER A 97 4.77 -46.75 -23.67
C SER A 97 3.87 -46.63 -22.43
N GLU A 98 4.41 -46.96 -21.24
CA GLU A 98 3.70 -46.93 -19.96
C GLU A 98 3.94 -45.61 -19.17
N LEU A 99 4.85 -44.75 -19.65
CA LEU A 99 5.12 -43.48 -19.06
C LEU A 99 3.90 -42.55 -19.16
N ALA A 100 3.60 -41.85 -18.07
CA ALA A 100 2.43 -40.99 -18.00
C ALA A 100 2.74 -39.53 -18.41
N GLU A 101 2.14 -38.55 -17.74
CA GLU A 101 2.21 -37.13 -18.07
C GLU A 101 3.64 -36.57 -18.06
N VAL A 102 3.87 -35.56 -18.89
CA VAL A 102 5.11 -34.79 -18.91
C VAL A 102 5.23 -34.00 -17.62
N ILE A 103 6.46 -33.93 -17.09
CA ILE A 103 6.75 -33.12 -15.90
C ILE A 103 6.29 -31.69 -16.10
N PRO A 104 5.43 -31.15 -15.24
CA PRO A 104 4.92 -29.77 -15.38
C PRO A 104 5.88 -28.74 -14.81
N SER A 105 6.82 -29.14 -13.98
CA SER A 105 7.54 -28.27 -13.05
C SER A 105 8.97 -27.89 -13.47
N THR A 106 9.34 -28.10 -14.76
CA THR A 106 10.72 -27.85 -15.24
C THR A 106 11.23 -26.43 -14.95
N THR A 107 10.34 -25.44 -14.92
CA THR A 107 10.66 -24.03 -14.66
C THR A 107 10.16 -23.54 -13.28
N TRP A 108 9.55 -24.40 -12.48
CA TRP A 108 8.94 -24.04 -11.20
C TRP A 108 9.97 -23.95 -10.08
N ILE A 109 10.69 -22.84 -10.05
CA ILE A 109 11.62 -22.57 -8.96
C ILE A 109 10.91 -21.81 -7.83
N ALA A 110 11.51 -21.85 -6.65
CA ALA A 110 11.01 -21.09 -5.49
C ALA A 110 11.09 -19.56 -5.75
N PRO A 111 10.27 -18.74 -5.06
CA PRO A 111 10.40 -17.30 -5.12
C PRO A 111 11.79 -16.85 -4.58
N PRO A 112 12.31 -15.69 -5.03
CA PRO A 112 13.54 -15.12 -4.47
C PRO A 112 13.49 -15.04 -2.93
N ASP A 113 14.52 -15.57 -2.28
CA ASP A 113 14.64 -15.64 -0.83
C ASP A 113 15.94 -14.99 -0.33
N ASP A 114 16.35 -15.31 0.88
CA ASP A 114 17.54 -14.78 1.54
C ASP A 114 18.86 -15.51 1.16
N ASP A 115 18.81 -16.48 0.28
CA ASP A 115 20.02 -17.09 -0.29
C ASP A 115 20.68 -16.12 -1.29
N THR A 116 21.61 -15.34 -0.81
CA THR A 116 22.31 -14.32 -1.60
C THR A 116 23.19 -14.88 -2.71
N SER A 117 23.48 -16.19 -2.71
CA SER A 117 24.22 -16.86 -3.80
C SER A 117 23.36 -17.06 -5.03
N LEU A 118 22.07 -17.35 -4.83
CA LEU A 118 21.06 -17.52 -5.89
C LEU A 118 20.32 -16.22 -6.21
N TYR A 119 20.10 -15.39 -5.18
CA TYR A 119 19.31 -14.14 -5.27
C TYR A 119 20.08 -12.94 -4.71
N PRO A 120 21.04 -12.38 -5.48
CA PRO A 120 21.88 -11.28 -5.00
C PRO A 120 21.10 -10.03 -4.57
N ASP A 121 19.89 -9.84 -5.13
CA ASP A 121 19.00 -8.71 -4.79
C ASP A 121 18.18 -8.96 -3.51
N GLY A 122 18.40 -10.12 -2.85
CA GLY A 122 17.74 -10.53 -1.61
C GLY A 122 16.30 -11.04 -1.79
N PRO A 123 15.59 -11.22 -0.66
CA PRO A 123 14.26 -11.82 -0.67
C PRO A 123 13.22 -10.96 -1.36
N MET A 124 12.20 -11.62 -1.89
CA MET A 124 11.07 -10.96 -2.53
C MET A 124 10.26 -10.12 -1.54
N LYS A 125 9.79 -8.96 -1.99
CA LYS A 125 9.02 -7.97 -1.22
C LYS A 125 7.77 -7.56 -2.01
N GLY A 126 6.82 -6.92 -1.33
CA GLY A 126 5.69 -6.25 -1.96
C GLY A 126 4.72 -7.20 -2.67
N LEU A 127 4.47 -8.39 -2.08
CA LEU A 127 3.57 -9.38 -2.66
C LEU A 127 2.18 -8.78 -2.90
N CYS A 128 1.67 -8.97 -4.11
CA CYS A 128 0.32 -8.61 -4.51
C CYS A 128 -0.29 -9.69 -5.42
N ALA A 129 -1.61 -9.81 -5.37
CA ALA A 129 -2.38 -10.73 -6.21
C ALA A 129 -2.90 -10.00 -7.45
N LEU A 130 -2.78 -10.63 -8.60
CA LEU A 130 -3.28 -10.17 -9.89
C LEU A 130 -4.49 -10.98 -10.32
N PRO A 131 -5.31 -10.48 -11.25
CA PRO A 131 -6.30 -11.28 -11.92
C PRO A 131 -5.69 -12.54 -12.55
N GLY A 132 -6.48 -13.62 -12.65
CA GLY A 132 -6.02 -14.88 -13.24
C GLY A 132 -5.16 -15.75 -12.31
N GLY A 133 -5.16 -15.49 -11.00
CA GLY A 133 -4.47 -16.32 -10.01
C GLY A 133 -2.95 -16.18 -10.01
N VAL A 134 -2.42 -15.09 -10.58
CA VAL A 134 -0.99 -14.77 -10.60
C VAL A 134 -0.64 -13.91 -9.40
N PHE A 135 0.50 -14.20 -8.76
CA PHE A 135 1.09 -13.33 -7.74
C PHE A 135 2.28 -12.57 -8.35
N ALA A 136 2.47 -11.36 -7.90
CA ALA A 136 3.63 -10.55 -8.23
C ALA A 136 4.34 -10.07 -6.97
N GLY A 137 5.64 -9.96 -7.04
CA GLY A 137 6.51 -9.40 -6.02
C GLY A 137 7.76 -8.81 -6.66
N PHE A 138 8.63 -8.17 -5.89
CA PHE A 138 9.85 -7.59 -6.44
C PHE A 138 11.07 -7.87 -5.56
N THR A 139 12.23 -7.85 -6.19
CA THR A 139 13.53 -7.86 -5.53
C THR A 139 14.49 -6.92 -6.27
N GLY A 140 15.07 -5.94 -5.56
CA GLY A 140 15.93 -4.92 -6.18
C GLY A 140 15.25 -4.19 -7.33
N LYS A 141 15.71 -4.45 -8.55
CA LYS A 141 15.20 -3.88 -9.81
C LYS A 141 14.37 -4.87 -10.65
N ARG A 142 13.97 -5.98 -10.08
CA ARG A 142 13.24 -7.03 -10.80
C ARG A 142 11.87 -7.26 -10.20
N ILE A 143 10.88 -7.34 -11.06
CA ILE A 143 9.53 -7.76 -10.75
C ILE A 143 9.44 -9.24 -11.09
N CYS A 144 8.94 -10.04 -10.16
CA CYS A 144 8.79 -11.47 -10.31
C CYS A 144 7.30 -11.83 -10.34
N PHE A 145 6.94 -12.80 -11.16
CA PHE A 145 5.56 -13.30 -11.26
C PHE A 145 5.52 -14.80 -10.99
N SER A 146 4.44 -15.26 -10.36
CA SER A 146 4.18 -16.68 -10.18
C SER A 146 3.54 -17.29 -11.43
N GLU A 147 3.55 -18.61 -11.51
CA GLU A 147 2.62 -19.35 -12.38
C GLU A 147 1.17 -19.07 -11.94
N PRO A 148 0.23 -19.05 -12.89
CA PRO A 148 -1.19 -18.92 -12.56
C PRO A 148 -1.67 -20.06 -11.64
N PHE A 149 -2.32 -19.68 -10.52
CA PHE A 149 -2.85 -20.61 -9.50
C PHE A 149 -1.81 -21.45 -8.76
N LEU A 150 -0.51 -21.20 -8.96
CA LEU A 150 0.60 -21.89 -8.32
C LEU A 150 1.50 -20.91 -7.56
N PRO A 151 1.11 -20.51 -6.34
CA PRO A 151 1.79 -19.45 -5.58
C PRO A 151 3.21 -19.82 -5.13
N HIS A 152 3.59 -21.09 -5.24
CA HIS A 152 4.92 -21.61 -4.92
C HIS A 152 5.89 -21.61 -6.12
N ALA A 153 5.39 -21.45 -7.34
CA ALA A 153 6.17 -21.55 -8.58
C ALA A 153 6.45 -20.16 -9.18
N TRP A 154 7.74 -19.78 -9.27
CA TRP A 154 8.20 -18.47 -9.72
C TRP A 154 9.27 -18.58 -10.81
N PRO A 155 8.89 -18.93 -12.05
CA PRO A 155 9.83 -19.14 -13.14
C PRO A 155 10.78 -17.98 -13.38
N ALA A 156 12.04 -18.26 -13.67
CA ALA A 156 13.04 -17.22 -13.90
C ALA A 156 12.74 -16.36 -15.14
N ASN A 157 12.08 -16.94 -16.14
CA ASN A 157 11.64 -16.25 -17.36
C ASN A 157 10.46 -15.28 -17.13
N TYR A 158 9.77 -15.37 -15.98
CA TYR A 158 8.72 -14.44 -15.59
C TYR A 158 9.26 -13.25 -14.78
N ARG A 159 10.58 -13.01 -14.81
CA ARG A 159 11.22 -11.88 -14.13
C ARG A 159 11.41 -10.74 -15.09
N LEU A 160 10.76 -9.63 -14.82
CA LEU A 160 10.85 -8.41 -15.59
C LEU A 160 11.83 -7.44 -14.91
N ALA A 161 12.92 -7.08 -15.59
CA ALA A 161 13.89 -6.12 -15.10
C ALA A 161 13.50 -4.69 -15.49
N ILE A 162 13.69 -3.74 -14.58
CA ILE A 162 13.57 -2.30 -14.83
C ILE A 162 14.88 -1.60 -14.47
N GLU A 163 15.02 -0.34 -14.89
CA GLU A 163 16.29 0.41 -14.71
C GLU A 163 16.51 0.85 -13.26
N GLU A 164 15.42 1.09 -12.51
CA GLU A 164 15.46 1.78 -11.22
C GLU A 164 15.16 0.83 -10.06
N GLU A 165 15.66 1.15 -8.86
CA GLU A 165 15.39 0.39 -7.65
C GLU A 165 13.93 0.57 -7.23
N ILE A 166 13.23 -0.55 -7.06
CA ILE A 166 11.82 -0.58 -6.70
C ILE A 166 11.67 -0.28 -5.21
N VAL A 167 10.78 0.66 -4.88
CA VAL A 167 10.39 0.99 -3.51
C VAL A 167 9.11 0.23 -3.12
N GLY A 168 8.15 0.15 -4.03
CA GLY A 168 6.91 -0.56 -3.79
C GLY A 168 6.07 -0.75 -5.04
N MET A 169 5.07 -1.62 -4.92
CA MET A 169 4.15 -1.94 -6.00
C MET A 169 2.71 -1.91 -5.48
N LYS A 170 1.76 -1.59 -6.37
CA LYS A 170 0.33 -1.68 -6.10
C LYS A 170 -0.41 -2.08 -7.37
N VAL A 171 -1.35 -3.02 -7.23
CA VAL A 171 -2.24 -3.39 -8.32
C VAL A 171 -3.22 -2.25 -8.58
N VAL A 172 -3.40 -1.93 -9.84
CA VAL A 172 -4.33 -0.92 -10.35
C VAL A 172 -5.22 -1.55 -11.44
N SER A 173 -6.26 -0.85 -11.86
CA SER A 173 -7.26 -1.40 -12.80
C SER A 173 -6.67 -1.95 -14.12
N ASN A 174 -5.56 -1.39 -14.59
CA ASN A 174 -4.93 -1.72 -15.86
C ASN A 174 -3.53 -2.35 -15.73
N GLY A 175 -3.15 -2.83 -14.52
CA GLY A 175 -1.87 -3.49 -14.32
C GLY A 175 -1.30 -3.30 -12.92
N ILE A 176 0.00 -3.07 -12.83
CA ILE A 176 0.71 -2.82 -11.57
C ILE A 176 1.42 -1.47 -11.67
N LEU A 177 1.11 -0.56 -10.78
CA LEU A 177 1.94 0.61 -10.55
C LEU A 177 3.17 0.20 -9.76
N VAL A 178 4.34 0.44 -10.31
CA VAL A 178 5.63 0.20 -9.66
C VAL A 178 6.27 1.54 -9.38
N THR A 179 6.49 1.83 -8.11
CA THR A 179 7.14 3.06 -7.67
C THR A 179 8.60 2.79 -7.34
N THR A 180 9.47 3.67 -7.78
CA THR A 180 10.92 3.53 -7.65
C THR A 180 11.56 4.70 -6.92
N LYS A 181 12.86 4.66 -6.74
CA LYS A 181 13.65 5.79 -6.20
C LYS A 181 13.81 6.95 -7.18
N SER A 182 13.31 6.84 -8.41
CA SER A 182 13.42 7.86 -9.46
C SER A 182 12.08 8.09 -10.14
N VAL A 183 11.68 7.23 -11.06
CA VAL A 183 10.48 7.39 -11.87
C VAL A 183 9.52 6.20 -11.67
N PRO A 184 8.21 6.39 -11.68
CA PRO A 184 7.28 5.28 -11.62
C PRO A 184 7.17 4.53 -12.95
N TYR A 185 6.72 3.29 -12.90
CA TYR A 185 6.42 2.45 -14.06
C TYR A 185 5.00 1.89 -13.95
N LEU A 186 4.37 1.70 -15.09
CA LEU A 186 3.16 0.90 -15.22
C LEU A 186 3.53 -0.43 -15.86
N VAL A 187 3.24 -1.54 -15.20
CA VAL A 187 3.47 -2.89 -15.72
C VAL A 187 2.14 -3.48 -16.15
N THR A 188 2.06 -3.88 -17.41
CA THR A 188 0.85 -4.42 -18.04
C THR A 188 1.16 -5.65 -18.86
N GLY A 189 0.20 -6.55 -18.98
CA GLY A 189 0.31 -7.77 -19.77
C GLY A 189 -0.93 -8.65 -19.60
N SER A 190 -1.09 -9.63 -20.48
CA SER A 190 -2.20 -10.58 -20.41
C SER A 190 -1.87 -11.85 -19.62
N GLY A 191 -0.59 -12.10 -19.37
CA GLY A 191 -0.08 -13.24 -18.62
C GLY A 191 1.32 -12.95 -18.09
N PRO A 192 1.84 -13.74 -17.14
CA PRO A 192 3.13 -13.50 -16.49
C PRO A 192 4.33 -13.49 -17.46
N ASP A 193 4.23 -14.19 -18.58
CA ASP A 193 5.22 -14.28 -19.65
C ASP A 193 5.21 -13.09 -20.61
N THR A 194 4.12 -12.30 -20.63
CA THR A 194 3.90 -11.18 -21.56
C THR A 194 3.93 -9.82 -20.88
N MET A 195 4.26 -9.77 -19.58
CA MET A 195 4.34 -8.53 -18.83
C MET A 195 5.42 -7.61 -19.37
N THR A 196 5.06 -6.34 -19.55
CA THR A 196 5.97 -5.28 -20.01
C THR A 196 5.89 -4.08 -19.06
N ALA A 197 7.02 -3.38 -18.88
CA ALA A 197 7.10 -2.18 -18.05
C ALA A 197 7.13 -0.94 -18.94
N ILE A 198 6.17 -0.05 -18.71
CA ILE A 198 6.09 1.26 -19.37
C ILE A 198 6.59 2.30 -18.37
N ARG A 199 7.68 2.96 -18.70
CA ARG A 199 8.21 4.07 -17.92
C ARG A 199 7.23 5.26 -18.00
N ILE A 200 6.92 5.84 -16.85
CA ILE A 200 6.07 7.03 -16.78
C ILE A 200 7.00 8.26 -16.75
N GLU A 201 6.78 9.19 -17.66
CA GLU A 201 7.60 10.41 -17.78
C GLU A 201 7.27 11.39 -16.64
N SER A 202 7.78 11.09 -15.45
CA SER A 202 7.59 11.88 -14.23
C SER A 202 8.77 11.65 -13.30
N SER A 203 9.38 12.71 -12.79
CA SER A 203 10.50 12.64 -11.84
C SER A 203 10.06 12.44 -10.38
N GLN A 204 8.86 11.92 -10.15
CA GLN A 204 8.29 11.78 -8.82
C GLN A 204 8.64 10.44 -8.17
N ALA A 205 9.80 10.41 -7.52
CA ALA A 205 10.28 9.26 -6.76
C ALA A 205 9.37 8.92 -5.57
N ASN A 206 9.28 7.66 -5.21
CA ASN A 206 8.65 7.25 -3.96
C ASN A 206 9.71 7.14 -2.86
N LEU A 207 9.50 7.81 -1.74
CA LEU A 207 10.42 7.80 -0.62
C LEU A 207 10.20 6.65 0.36
N ASN A 208 8.98 6.13 0.46
CA ASN A 208 8.63 5.08 1.42
C ASN A 208 7.49 4.19 0.91
N LYS A 209 7.73 2.88 0.88
CA LYS A 209 6.69 1.90 0.50
C LYS A 209 5.41 1.98 1.34
N ARG A 210 5.52 2.41 2.60
CA ARG A 210 4.37 2.54 3.50
C ARG A 210 3.48 3.73 3.18
N SER A 211 3.95 4.66 2.37
CA SER A 211 3.15 5.80 1.91
C SER A 211 2.20 5.46 0.76
N ILE A 212 2.34 4.27 0.15
CA ILE A 212 1.51 3.87 -1.00
C ILE A 212 0.13 3.47 -0.51
N VAL A 213 -0.89 4.19 -0.95
CA VAL A 213 -2.30 3.95 -0.63
C VAL A 213 -3.12 3.83 -1.91
N ASP A 214 -3.88 2.76 -1.99
CA ASP A 214 -4.87 2.54 -3.04
C ASP A 214 -6.14 3.33 -2.71
N MET A 215 -6.52 4.24 -3.60
CA MET A 215 -7.73 5.05 -3.49
C MET A 215 -8.87 4.52 -4.38
N GLY A 216 -8.65 3.37 -5.03
CA GLY A 216 -9.54 2.77 -6.01
C GLY A 216 -9.20 3.17 -7.45
N PRO A 217 -9.57 4.34 -7.94
CA PRO A 217 -9.25 4.75 -9.31
C PRO A 217 -7.78 5.13 -9.51
N PHE A 218 -7.08 5.56 -8.47
CA PHE A 218 -5.68 5.96 -8.50
C PHE A 218 -4.97 5.56 -7.21
N VAL A 219 -3.66 5.63 -7.24
CA VAL A 219 -2.79 5.34 -6.08
C VAL A 219 -2.12 6.63 -5.63
N ILE A 220 -2.07 6.88 -4.32
CA ILE A 220 -1.31 7.99 -3.75
C ILE A 220 -0.03 7.47 -3.09
N TYR A 221 1.08 8.19 -3.24
CA TYR A 221 2.32 7.95 -2.52
C TYR A 221 3.07 9.25 -2.19
N ALA A 222 3.98 9.20 -1.22
CA ALA A 222 4.79 10.35 -0.82
C ALA A 222 6.06 10.46 -1.66
N SER A 223 6.24 11.62 -2.29
CA SER A 223 7.41 12.02 -3.08
C SER A 223 8.15 13.16 -2.38
N PRO A 224 9.39 13.51 -2.80
CA PRO A 224 10.08 14.70 -2.31
C PRO A 224 9.29 16.01 -2.47
N ASP A 225 8.44 16.12 -3.49
CA ASP A 225 7.74 17.35 -3.83
C ASP A 225 6.31 17.43 -3.29
N GLY A 226 5.77 16.33 -2.73
CA GLY A 226 4.41 16.30 -2.21
C GLY A 226 3.76 14.92 -2.22
N LEU A 227 2.45 14.89 -2.12
CA LEU A 227 1.62 13.71 -2.36
C LEU A 227 1.34 13.56 -3.86
N ILE A 228 1.70 12.42 -4.40
CA ILE A 228 1.58 12.13 -5.83
C ILE A 228 0.44 11.15 -6.05
N ALA A 229 -0.49 11.52 -6.93
CA ALA A 229 -1.47 10.59 -7.48
C ALA A 229 -0.97 10.02 -8.79
N ALA A 230 -1.07 8.69 -8.94
CA ALA A 230 -0.78 7.98 -10.18
C ALA A 230 -2.00 7.20 -10.64
N GLU A 231 -2.45 7.46 -11.87
CA GLU A 231 -3.56 6.81 -12.55
C GLU A 231 -3.13 6.41 -13.96
N GLY A 232 -3.02 5.11 -14.21
CA GLY A 232 -2.45 4.62 -15.46
C GLY A 232 -1.04 5.15 -15.68
N THR A 233 -0.83 5.90 -16.76
CA THR A 233 0.44 6.58 -17.09
C THR A 233 0.46 8.06 -16.69
N THR A 234 -0.60 8.55 -16.07
CA THR A 234 -0.69 9.95 -15.63
C THR A 234 -0.27 10.08 -14.18
N VAL A 235 0.58 11.05 -13.92
CA VAL A 235 1.07 11.37 -12.57
C VAL A 235 0.88 12.86 -12.31
N ARG A 236 0.31 13.20 -11.15
CA ARG A 236 0.10 14.59 -10.74
C ARG A 236 0.44 14.79 -9.27
N ASN A 237 0.96 15.96 -8.93
CA ASN A 237 1.17 16.37 -7.56
C ASN A 237 -0.13 16.95 -6.99
N LEU A 238 -0.70 16.30 -5.99
CA LEU A 238 -1.97 16.70 -5.36
C LEU A 238 -1.81 17.87 -4.38
N THR A 239 -0.61 18.09 -3.87
CA THR A 239 -0.32 19.16 -2.90
C THR A 239 0.30 20.41 -3.57
N GLU A 240 0.39 20.41 -4.90
CA GLU A 240 0.84 21.57 -5.66
C GLU A 240 -0.09 22.76 -5.43
N GLY A 241 0.51 23.92 -5.10
CA GLY A 241 -0.26 25.14 -4.77
C GLY A 241 -0.82 25.18 -3.35
N ILE A 242 -0.79 24.07 -2.58
CA ILE A 242 -1.22 24.00 -1.18
C ILE A 242 0.00 24.12 -0.26
N ILE A 243 1.03 23.32 -0.49
CA ILE A 243 2.24 23.24 0.33
C ILE A 243 3.45 23.30 -0.62
N THR A 244 4.43 24.11 -0.31
CA THR A 244 5.69 24.14 -1.08
C THR A 244 6.52 22.88 -0.78
N PRO A 245 7.36 22.39 -1.73
CA PRO A 245 8.22 21.25 -1.49
C PRO A 245 9.12 21.39 -0.25
N SER A 246 9.62 22.61 0.02
CA SER A 246 10.41 22.87 1.22
C SER A 246 9.62 22.71 2.51
N GLN A 247 8.39 23.20 2.55
CA GLN A 247 7.48 23.02 3.70
C GLN A 247 7.08 21.55 3.87
N TRP A 248 6.82 20.86 2.76
CA TRP A 248 6.51 19.44 2.76
C TRP A 248 7.63 18.62 3.42
N GLN A 249 8.86 18.83 2.99
CA GLN A 249 10.02 18.12 3.56
C GLN A 249 10.30 18.50 5.02
N ALA A 250 10.18 19.80 5.38
CA ALA A 250 10.50 20.29 6.70
C ALA A 250 9.44 19.91 7.76
N ASN A 251 8.16 19.88 7.40
CA ASN A 251 7.06 19.73 8.35
C ASN A 251 6.45 18.33 8.37
N TYR A 252 6.48 17.60 7.23
CA TYR A 252 5.77 16.31 7.09
C TYR A 252 6.68 15.09 6.93
N TYR A 253 8.00 15.28 6.85
CA TYR A 253 8.99 14.19 6.83
C TYR A 253 8.62 13.04 5.88
N PRO A 254 8.48 13.28 4.58
CA PRO A 254 7.83 12.37 3.64
C PRO A 254 8.49 10.99 3.55
N ALA A 255 9.77 10.85 3.85
CA ALA A 255 10.45 9.56 3.91
C ALA A 255 9.96 8.64 5.05
N THR A 256 9.25 9.19 6.03
CA THR A 256 8.75 8.43 7.19
C THR A 256 7.24 8.19 7.15
N ILE A 257 6.54 8.71 6.14
CA ILE A 257 5.08 8.64 6.05
C ILE A 257 4.60 7.19 5.94
N THR A 258 3.62 6.86 6.79
CA THR A 258 2.79 5.67 6.66
C THR A 258 1.36 6.11 6.36
N GLY A 259 0.84 5.72 5.20
CA GLY A 259 -0.45 6.15 4.68
C GLY A 259 -1.53 5.10 4.83
N PHE A 260 -2.78 5.55 4.97
CA PHE A 260 -3.98 4.71 5.05
C PHE A 260 -5.13 5.35 4.30
N LEU A 261 -6.03 4.52 3.78
CA LEU A 261 -7.32 4.95 3.25
C LEU A 261 -8.33 5.01 4.39
N TRP A 262 -9.02 6.14 4.52
CA TRP A 262 -10.13 6.32 5.45
C TRP A 262 -11.18 7.27 4.85
N GLU A 263 -12.40 6.83 4.68
CA GLU A 263 -13.51 7.62 4.10
C GLU A 263 -13.17 8.33 2.79
N GLN A 264 -12.48 7.62 1.88
CA GLN A 264 -11.98 8.18 0.61
C GLN A 264 -10.96 9.32 0.76
N ARG A 265 -10.33 9.43 1.93
CA ARG A 265 -9.26 10.36 2.24
C ARG A 265 -7.96 9.62 2.47
N TYR A 266 -6.86 10.28 2.18
CA TYR A 266 -5.53 9.82 2.53
C TYR A 266 -5.21 10.28 3.95
N VAL A 267 -4.96 9.37 4.87
CA VAL A 267 -4.50 9.67 6.23
C VAL A 267 -3.04 9.28 6.32
N GLY A 268 -2.17 10.25 6.51
CA GLY A 268 -0.72 10.07 6.63
C GLY A 268 -0.23 10.31 8.05
N PHE A 269 0.65 9.44 8.55
CA PHE A 269 1.36 9.64 9.81
C PHE A 269 2.85 9.64 9.56
N TYR A 270 3.58 10.52 10.24
CA TYR A 270 5.00 10.70 10.06
C TYR A 270 5.75 10.80 11.39
N ASN A 271 7.06 10.59 11.33
CA ASN A 271 7.97 10.66 12.47
C ASN A 271 8.99 11.79 12.25
N THR A 272 9.03 12.73 13.18
CA THR A 272 9.96 13.88 13.14
C THR A 272 11.34 13.55 13.75
N GLY A 273 11.53 12.34 14.30
CA GLY A 273 12.70 11.97 15.10
C GLY A 273 12.56 12.31 16.57
N SER A 274 11.89 13.39 16.93
CA SER A 274 11.60 13.81 18.30
C SER A 274 10.13 13.65 18.72
N GLY A 275 9.24 13.40 17.76
CA GLY A 275 7.80 13.26 17.95
C GLY A 275 7.12 12.64 16.75
N PHE A 276 5.81 12.62 16.80
CA PHE A 276 4.96 12.04 15.75
C PHE A 276 3.89 13.04 15.35
N GLY A 277 3.56 13.09 14.09
CA GLY A 277 2.47 13.90 13.56
C GLY A 277 1.67 13.09 12.52
N GLY A 278 0.60 13.68 12.08
CA GLY A 278 -0.22 13.12 11.02
C GLY A 278 -0.95 14.20 10.25
N PHE A 279 -1.63 13.80 9.21
CA PHE A 279 -2.50 14.67 8.42
C PHE A 279 -3.59 13.85 7.74
N ILE A 280 -4.69 14.51 7.43
CA ILE A 280 -5.72 14.01 6.53
C ILE A 280 -5.67 14.87 5.27
N PHE A 281 -5.67 14.21 4.13
CA PHE A 281 -5.76 14.86 2.82
C PHE A 281 -6.98 14.33 2.06
N ASP A 282 -7.87 15.23 1.64
CA ASP A 282 -9.05 14.89 0.82
C ASP A 282 -8.76 15.21 -0.66
N PRO A 283 -8.51 14.21 -1.52
CA PRO A 283 -8.19 14.44 -2.92
C PRO A 283 -9.36 14.92 -3.77
N ARG A 284 -10.58 14.93 -3.22
CA ARG A 284 -11.80 15.39 -3.91
C ARG A 284 -11.97 16.91 -3.85
N VAL A 285 -11.33 17.53 -2.87
CA VAL A 285 -11.35 18.98 -2.66
C VAL A 285 -10.08 19.55 -3.27
N GLY A 286 -10.23 20.46 -4.22
CA GLY A 286 -9.11 21.00 -5.01
C GLY A 286 -8.43 22.24 -4.42
N ASP A 287 -8.63 22.57 -3.15
CA ASP A 287 -8.10 23.76 -2.52
C ASP A 287 -7.37 23.47 -1.19
N GLY A 288 -6.88 24.50 -0.54
CA GLY A 288 -6.13 24.39 0.70
C GLY A 288 -6.93 23.82 1.89
N THR A 289 -8.25 23.70 1.79
CA THR A 289 -9.09 23.08 2.82
C THR A 289 -9.04 21.57 2.80
N SER A 290 -8.45 20.99 1.75
CA SER A 290 -8.26 19.55 1.60
C SER A 290 -7.24 18.95 2.56
N PHE A 291 -6.44 19.76 3.26
CA PHE A 291 -5.33 19.31 4.09
C PHE A 291 -5.55 19.72 5.57
N VAL A 292 -5.57 18.74 6.47
CA VAL A 292 -5.78 18.92 7.90
C VAL A 292 -4.68 18.21 8.69
N ASP A 293 -3.99 18.93 9.57
CA ASP A 293 -3.00 18.36 10.46
C ASP A 293 -3.65 17.57 11.60
N LEU A 294 -3.00 16.52 12.04
CA LEU A 294 -3.39 15.65 13.14
C LEU A 294 -2.25 15.51 14.15
N ASP A 295 -2.60 15.53 15.41
CA ASP A 295 -1.69 15.10 16.47
C ASP A 295 -1.65 13.57 16.55
N ALA A 296 -0.45 12.99 16.56
CA ALA A 296 -0.26 11.58 16.76
C ALA A 296 0.35 11.29 18.13
N SER A 297 -0.29 10.45 18.93
CA SER A 297 0.13 10.14 20.30
C SER A 297 1.29 9.14 20.39
N GLY A 298 1.79 8.64 19.26
CA GLY A 298 2.88 7.68 19.21
C GLY A 298 3.17 7.15 17.80
N LEU A 299 4.17 6.28 17.70
CA LEU A 299 4.58 5.67 16.44
C LEU A 299 3.46 4.78 15.88
N ILE A 300 3.02 5.09 14.68
CA ILE A 300 2.11 4.24 13.92
C ILE A 300 2.93 3.14 13.23
N ARG A 301 2.77 1.90 13.69
CA ARG A 301 3.50 0.74 13.15
C ARG A 301 2.80 0.10 11.95
N GLY A 302 1.49 0.28 11.85
CA GLY A 302 0.65 -0.26 10.78
C GLY A 302 -0.80 0.09 11.03
N GLY A 303 -1.66 -0.30 10.14
CA GLY A 303 -3.11 -0.15 10.26
C GLY A 303 -3.82 -0.91 9.16
N HIS A 304 -5.12 -1.02 9.33
CA HIS A 304 -6.02 -1.70 8.40
C HIS A 304 -7.38 -1.03 8.45
N THR A 305 -7.95 -0.77 7.28
CA THR A 305 -9.35 -0.37 7.18
C THR A 305 -10.17 -1.63 7.07
N ASP A 306 -10.99 -1.90 8.08
CA ASP A 306 -11.84 -3.08 8.13
C ASP A 306 -12.97 -2.94 7.11
N PRO A 307 -13.13 -3.87 6.16
CA PRO A 307 -14.20 -3.79 5.17
C PRO A 307 -15.61 -3.98 5.77
N ASP A 308 -15.73 -4.63 6.93
CA ASP A 308 -17.04 -4.93 7.53
C ASP A 308 -17.67 -3.69 8.19
N ASP A 309 -16.86 -2.88 8.89
CA ASP A 309 -17.33 -1.68 9.58
C ASP A 309 -16.81 -0.37 8.96
N SER A 310 -15.99 -0.46 7.92
CA SER A 310 -15.33 0.67 7.25
C SER A 310 -14.49 1.54 8.18
N GLN A 311 -14.06 1.00 9.33
CA GLN A 311 -13.26 1.71 10.31
C GLN A 311 -11.78 1.48 10.09
N LEU A 312 -11.00 2.53 10.29
CA LEU A 312 -9.54 2.45 10.29
C LEU A 312 -9.06 2.05 11.69
N TYR A 313 -8.37 0.93 11.79
CA TYR A 313 -7.67 0.48 12.98
C TYR A 313 -6.17 0.72 12.83
N LEU A 314 -5.55 1.29 13.84
CA LEU A 314 -4.13 1.65 13.85
C LEU A 314 -3.39 0.91 14.95
N ILE A 315 -2.19 0.45 14.67
CA ILE A 315 -1.26 -0.07 15.67
C ILE A 315 -0.39 1.10 16.14
N ILE A 316 -0.73 1.62 17.31
CA ILE A 316 0.01 2.73 17.95
C ILE A 316 0.92 2.12 19.01
N SER A 317 2.23 2.21 18.78
CA SER A 317 3.24 1.50 19.59
C SER A 317 2.99 -0.01 19.59
N ASN A 318 2.31 -0.58 20.58
CA ASN A 318 1.98 -2.00 20.68
C ASN A 318 0.48 -2.25 20.93
N THR A 319 -0.38 -1.26 20.70
CA THR A 319 -1.81 -1.34 20.96
C THR A 319 -2.60 -1.07 19.69
N ILE A 320 -3.60 -1.89 19.41
CA ILE A 320 -4.56 -1.65 18.33
C ILE A 320 -5.60 -0.65 18.84
N LYS A 321 -5.79 0.44 18.12
CA LYS A 321 -6.78 1.48 18.43
C LYS A 321 -7.62 1.79 17.20
N LYS A 322 -8.90 2.02 17.41
CA LYS A 322 -9.81 2.52 16.39
C LYS A 322 -9.51 4.00 16.15
N PHE A 323 -9.31 4.39 14.90
CA PHE A 323 -9.16 5.79 14.52
C PHE A 323 -10.48 6.52 14.77
N GLN A 324 -10.42 7.66 15.42
CA GLN A 324 -11.61 8.39 15.87
C GLN A 324 -12.61 7.58 16.73
N GLY A 325 -12.12 6.56 17.44
CA GLY A 325 -12.96 5.65 18.25
C GLY A 325 -13.37 6.20 19.62
N SER A 326 -12.95 7.40 20.01
CA SER A 326 -13.40 8.02 21.25
C SER A 326 -14.76 8.72 21.02
N GLY A 327 -15.69 8.56 21.94
CA GLY A 327 -16.95 9.32 21.90
C GLY A 327 -16.82 10.81 22.20
N THR A 328 -15.59 11.31 22.37
CA THR A 328 -15.29 12.72 22.66
C THR A 328 -14.62 13.34 21.43
N ASN A 329 -15.19 14.44 20.96
CA ASN A 329 -14.61 15.22 19.89
C ASN A 329 -13.24 15.77 20.28
N LEU A 330 -12.28 15.71 19.37
CA LEU A 330 -10.99 16.38 19.53
C LEU A 330 -11.16 17.88 19.34
N THR A 331 -10.32 18.66 20.02
CA THR A 331 -10.24 20.09 19.78
C THR A 331 -9.58 20.33 18.42
N PHE A 332 -10.25 21.05 17.55
CA PHE A 332 -9.66 21.53 16.30
C PHE A 332 -9.20 22.99 16.46
N ASN A 333 -8.24 23.37 15.65
CA ASN A 333 -7.84 24.75 15.42
C ASN A 333 -7.84 25.00 13.91
N TRP A 334 -8.60 25.99 13.46
CA TRP A 334 -8.66 26.39 12.06
C TRP A 334 -8.37 27.88 11.94
N LYS A 335 -7.50 28.25 11.00
CA LYS A 335 -7.17 29.64 10.69
C LYS A 335 -7.41 29.92 9.22
N SER A 336 -8.14 31.00 8.91
CA SER A 336 -8.35 31.43 7.54
C SER A 336 -7.06 31.89 6.87
N LYS A 337 -7.10 32.00 5.55
CA LYS A 337 -6.11 32.81 4.82
C LYS A 337 -6.17 34.26 5.28
N GLU A 338 -5.15 35.03 4.98
CA GLU A 338 -5.14 36.47 5.18
C GLU A 338 -5.88 37.16 4.04
N TYR A 339 -6.93 37.91 4.37
CA TYR A 339 -7.72 38.72 3.43
C TYR A 339 -7.15 40.13 3.39
N VAL A 340 -6.74 40.56 2.19
CA VAL A 340 -6.19 41.90 1.96
C VAL A 340 -7.29 42.83 1.47
N MET A 341 -7.59 43.87 2.24
CA MET A 341 -8.60 44.88 1.92
C MET A 341 -8.04 45.92 0.95
N PRO A 342 -8.84 46.47 0.02
CA PRO A 342 -8.40 47.50 -0.93
C PRO A 342 -7.89 48.75 -0.21
N LYS A 343 -8.46 49.09 0.92
CA LYS A 343 -8.07 50.18 1.84
C LYS A 343 -8.15 49.71 3.27
N PRO A 344 -7.37 50.34 4.21
CA PRO A 344 -7.53 50.02 5.61
C PRO A 344 -8.96 50.32 6.07
N ILE A 345 -9.58 49.36 6.77
CA ILE A 345 -10.94 49.40 7.29
C ILE A 345 -10.97 48.96 8.76
N SER A 346 -12.05 49.23 9.46
CA SER A 346 -12.30 48.73 10.81
C SER A 346 -13.40 47.70 10.77
N MET A 347 -13.09 46.45 11.05
CA MET A 347 -14.08 45.41 11.28
C MET A 347 -14.69 45.61 12.68
N GLY A 348 -16.03 45.71 12.73
CA GLY A 348 -16.75 46.01 13.96
C GLY A 348 -17.28 44.78 14.68
N PHE A 349 -17.55 43.71 13.96
CA PHE A 349 -18.26 42.56 14.51
C PHE A 349 -17.77 41.24 13.89
N VAL A 350 -17.88 40.15 14.69
CA VAL A 350 -17.68 38.78 14.25
C VAL A 350 -18.88 37.94 14.67
N LYS A 351 -19.42 37.12 13.76
CA LYS A 351 -20.47 36.12 13.99
C LYS A 351 -19.85 34.74 13.91
N VAL A 352 -20.21 33.85 14.83
CA VAL A 352 -19.81 32.44 14.78
C VAL A 352 -21.05 31.59 15.03
N GLU A 353 -21.33 30.73 14.09
CA GLU A 353 -22.41 29.75 14.19
C GLU A 353 -21.82 28.36 14.37
N ALA A 354 -22.16 27.70 15.48
CA ALA A 354 -21.69 26.37 15.85
C ALA A 354 -22.83 25.53 16.43
N GLU A 355 -22.74 24.18 16.25
CA GLU A 355 -23.73 23.27 16.82
C GLU A 355 -23.75 23.25 18.34
N SER A 356 -22.63 23.50 18.98
CA SER A 356 -22.49 23.64 20.42
C SER A 356 -21.32 24.54 20.79
N TYR A 357 -21.29 24.96 22.06
CA TYR A 357 -20.25 25.83 22.61
C TYR A 357 -19.61 25.15 23.84
N PRO A 358 -18.35 25.49 24.26
CA PRO A 358 -17.62 26.70 23.88
C PRO A 358 -16.86 26.60 22.56
N VAL A 359 -16.74 27.74 21.88
CA VAL A 359 -15.87 27.97 20.74
C VAL A 359 -15.01 29.21 21.00
N ARG A 360 -13.72 29.11 20.75
CA ARG A 360 -12.78 30.24 20.88
C ARG A 360 -12.57 30.88 19.52
N VAL A 361 -12.62 32.19 19.46
CA VAL A 361 -12.43 32.99 18.26
C VAL A 361 -11.31 33.99 18.47
N LYS A 362 -10.39 34.04 17.50
CA LYS A 362 -9.39 35.10 17.40
C LYS A 362 -9.54 35.79 16.05
N VAL A 363 -9.47 37.10 16.06
CA VAL A 363 -9.40 37.92 14.85
C VAL A 363 -8.04 38.60 14.80
N TYR A 364 -7.41 38.54 13.66
CA TYR A 364 -6.12 39.13 13.38
C TYR A 364 -6.30 40.36 12.50
N GLY A 365 -5.56 41.43 12.79
CA GLY A 365 -5.39 42.61 11.96
C GLY A 365 -3.89 42.84 11.72
N ASP A 366 -3.46 42.98 10.48
CA ASP A 366 -2.06 43.15 10.06
C ASP A 366 -1.11 42.17 10.77
N GLY A 367 -1.53 40.90 10.86
CA GLY A 367 -0.76 39.79 11.46
C GLY A 367 -0.80 39.75 13.01
N SER A 368 -1.40 40.72 13.69
CA SER A 368 -1.50 40.77 15.13
C SER A 368 -2.89 40.39 15.62
N VAL A 369 -3.00 39.74 16.79
CA VAL A 369 -4.31 39.42 17.39
C VAL A 369 -4.95 40.70 17.91
N ILE A 370 -6.10 41.08 17.31
CA ILE A 370 -6.89 42.22 17.71
C ILE A 370 -8.08 41.85 18.61
N TYR A 371 -8.50 40.59 18.53
CA TYR A 371 -9.58 40.05 19.35
C TYR A 371 -9.33 38.60 19.70
N ASN A 372 -9.63 38.19 20.93
CA ASN A 372 -9.52 36.84 21.42
C ASN A 372 -10.55 36.58 22.52
N ALA A 373 -11.57 35.79 22.24
CA ALA A 373 -12.62 35.48 23.21
C ALA A 373 -13.07 34.03 23.07
N SER A 374 -13.50 33.44 24.19
CA SER A 374 -14.21 32.17 24.22
C SER A 374 -15.71 32.45 24.32
N ILE A 375 -16.47 31.94 23.35
CA ILE A 375 -17.94 32.01 23.37
C ILE A 375 -18.38 30.79 24.18
N ALA A 376 -18.87 31.07 25.40
CA ALA A 376 -19.36 30.01 26.29
C ALA A 376 -20.79 29.60 25.95
N THR A 377 -21.18 28.40 26.35
CA THR A 377 -22.58 27.95 26.32
C THR A 377 -23.47 28.94 27.06
N SER A 378 -24.66 29.13 26.55
CA SER A 378 -25.78 29.95 27.00
C SER A 378 -25.82 30.26 28.50
N GLY A 379 -25.88 31.53 28.85
CA GLY A 379 -26.33 31.98 30.15
C GLY A 379 -25.49 33.03 30.83
N SER A 380 -24.38 33.50 30.27
CA SER A 380 -23.51 34.44 30.99
C SER A 380 -23.11 35.66 30.16
N VAL A 381 -24.00 36.22 29.37
CA VAL A 381 -23.72 37.49 28.70
C VAL A 381 -24.04 38.70 29.56
N PHE A 382 -24.87 38.55 30.59
CA PHE A 382 -25.13 39.60 31.58
C PHE A 382 -25.39 39.01 32.97
N ALA A 383 -24.46 39.12 33.88
CA ALA A 383 -24.75 39.04 35.29
C ALA A 383 -25.32 40.40 35.75
N VAL A 384 -26.63 40.51 35.80
CA VAL A 384 -27.25 41.58 36.55
C VAL A 384 -27.32 41.11 37.99
N THR A 385 -26.54 41.71 38.86
CA THR A 385 -26.63 41.53 40.32
C THR A 385 -27.96 42.07 40.80
N GLY A 386 -28.94 41.18 41.04
CA GLY A 386 -30.24 41.52 41.59
C GLY A 386 -31.37 40.72 40.93
N THR A 387 -31.84 39.67 41.61
CA THR A 387 -32.99 38.82 41.25
C THR A 387 -32.94 38.16 39.88
N THR A 388 -32.54 36.92 39.89
CA THR A 388 -32.35 36.02 38.72
C THR A 388 -33.69 35.73 38.06
N PRO A 389 -33.93 36.18 36.80
CA PRO A 389 -34.90 35.50 35.96
C PRO A 389 -34.21 34.23 35.42
N SER A 390 -34.70 33.07 35.75
CA SER A 390 -34.29 31.80 35.12
C SER A 390 -34.85 31.76 33.71
N PHE A 391 -34.02 32.04 32.73
CA PHE A 391 -34.32 31.72 31.34
C PHE A 391 -33.73 30.33 31.01
N SER A 392 -34.57 29.36 30.83
CA SER A 392 -34.19 28.09 30.18
C SER A 392 -34.25 28.29 28.67
N SER A 393 -33.20 28.79 28.07
CA SER A 393 -33.02 28.78 26.61
C SER A 393 -31.80 27.97 26.30
N THR A 394 -31.98 26.90 25.56
CA THR A 394 -30.94 25.97 25.06
C THR A 394 -30.31 26.40 23.75
N SER A 395 -30.67 27.55 23.24
CA SER A 395 -30.04 28.08 22.00
C SER A 395 -29.62 29.53 22.21
N ILE A 396 -28.36 29.83 21.86
CA ILE A 396 -27.94 31.21 21.60
C ILE A 396 -28.32 31.49 20.16
N PRO A 397 -29.30 32.38 19.89
CA PRO A 397 -29.51 32.84 18.53
C PRO A 397 -28.31 33.70 18.12
N GLU A 398 -27.49 33.20 17.23
CA GLU A 398 -26.42 33.88 16.52
C GLU A 398 -25.51 34.78 17.39
N PRO A 399 -24.44 34.27 18.02
CA PRO A 399 -23.53 35.07 18.81
C PRO A 399 -22.74 36.04 17.92
N ILE A 400 -23.20 37.26 17.85
CA ILE A 400 -22.49 38.39 17.25
C ILE A 400 -21.70 39.11 18.32
N LEU A 401 -20.38 39.11 18.15
CA LEU A 401 -19.45 39.73 19.10
C LEU A 401 -18.89 41.01 18.51
N ARG A 402 -18.79 42.05 19.36
CA ARG A 402 -18.19 43.31 18.95
C ARG A 402 -16.68 43.23 19.01
N LEU A 403 -16.02 43.68 17.96
CA LEU A 403 -14.57 43.81 17.86
C LEU A 403 -14.10 45.16 18.38
N PRO A 404 -12.87 45.27 18.91
CA PRO A 404 -12.24 46.56 19.25
C PRO A 404 -12.13 47.45 18.01
N ALA A 405 -12.35 48.74 18.18
CA ALA A 405 -12.20 49.71 17.09
C ALA A 405 -10.72 49.85 16.73
N SER A 406 -10.33 49.27 15.60
CA SER A 406 -8.98 49.33 15.05
C SER A 406 -9.03 49.24 13.52
N VAL A 407 -8.10 49.94 12.86
CA VAL A 407 -8.06 50.02 11.41
C VAL A 407 -6.90 49.20 10.88
N HIS A 408 -7.18 48.23 10.05
CA HIS A 408 -6.20 47.30 9.49
C HIS A 408 -6.40 47.08 8.00
N LYS A 409 -5.32 46.73 7.32
CA LYS A 409 -5.36 46.44 5.87
C LYS A 409 -5.54 44.92 5.59
N THR A 410 -5.10 44.07 6.49
CA THR A 410 -5.25 42.63 6.37
C THR A 410 -6.01 42.05 7.55
N PHE A 411 -6.81 41.02 7.29
CA PHE A 411 -7.57 40.31 8.33
C PHE A 411 -7.46 38.80 8.16
N ALA A 412 -7.39 38.09 9.29
CA ALA A 412 -7.57 36.65 9.34
C ALA A 412 -8.39 36.25 10.58
N VAL A 413 -9.06 35.12 10.52
CA VAL A 413 -9.86 34.60 11.63
C VAL A 413 -9.33 33.21 12.01
N GLU A 414 -9.24 32.95 13.30
CA GLU A 414 -8.88 31.64 13.85
C GLU A 414 -9.98 31.17 14.79
N VAL A 415 -10.35 29.90 14.67
CA VAL A 415 -11.37 29.27 15.52
C VAL A 415 -10.83 27.98 16.12
N GLU A 416 -11.10 27.82 17.42
CA GLU A 416 -10.70 26.64 18.19
C GLU A 416 -11.93 26.11 18.95
N GLY A 417 -12.18 24.81 18.84
CA GLY A 417 -13.32 24.16 19.48
C GLY A 417 -13.33 22.65 19.35
N ALA A 418 -14.28 22.02 20.04
CA ALA A 418 -14.53 20.58 19.95
C ALA A 418 -15.94 20.28 19.41
N THR A 419 -16.45 21.15 18.54
CA THR A 419 -17.81 21.10 17.98
C THR A 419 -17.76 21.43 16.50
N ILE A 420 -18.86 21.21 15.78
CA ILE A 420 -18.99 21.64 14.40
C ILE A 420 -19.25 23.16 14.38
N VAL A 421 -18.42 23.89 13.65
CA VAL A 421 -18.62 25.30 13.34
C VAL A 421 -19.10 25.39 11.90
N ASN A 422 -20.29 25.91 11.71
CA ASN A 422 -20.93 25.97 10.41
C ASN A 422 -20.53 27.23 9.65
N GLU A 423 -20.41 28.37 10.35
CA GLU A 423 -20.15 29.65 9.71
C GLU A 423 -19.36 30.60 10.62
N ILE A 424 -18.49 31.38 10.00
CA ILE A 424 -17.80 32.51 10.62
C ILE A 424 -17.84 33.70 9.69
N CYS A 425 -18.43 34.80 10.15
CA CYS A 425 -18.50 36.03 9.37
C CYS A 425 -17.88 37.18 10.14
N VAL A 426 -17.18 38.08 9.44
CA VAL A 426 -16.64 39.32 10.01
C VAL A 426 -17.16 40.45 9.15
N GLY A 427 -17.70 41.50 9.82
CA GLY A 427 -18.30 42.63 9.13
C GLY A 427 -17.96 43.97 9.77
N GLU A 428 -18.11 45.04 9.03
CA GLU A 428 -17.94 46.43 9.53
C GLU A 428 -19.11 46.81 10.43
N SER A 429 -20.34 46.35 10.09
CA SER A 429 -21.56 46.64 10.84
C SER A 429 -22.30 45.35 11.25
N ILE A 430 -23.16 45.48 12.26
CA ILE A 430 -24.01 44.38 12.71
C ILE A 430 -25.06 43.99 11.65
N ASP A 431 -25.50 44.97 10.85
CA ASP A 431 -26.54 44.75 9.84
C ASP A 431 -26.03 43.87 8.67
N GLU A 432 -24.74 43.94 8.35
CA GLU A 432 -24.10 43.06 7.39
C GLU A 432 -24.15 41.58 7.83
N LEU A 433 -24.04 41.33 9.13
CA LEU A 433 -24.03 39.95 9.70
C LEU A 433 -25.44 39.41 9.95
N ARG A 434 -26.49 40.24 9.91
CA ARG A 434 -27.89 39.82 10.09
C ARG A 434 -28.59 39.42 8.78
N GLY A 435 -28.05 39.81 7.67
CA GLY A 435 -28.59 39.56 6.34
C GLY A 435 -28.04 38.31 5.63
N ILE A 436 -27.18 37.57 6.32
CA ILE A 436 -26.53 36.35 5.78
C ILE A 436 -27.14 35.15 6.45
#